data_4e4aad884fe822916688603fc14336f7
#
_entry.id   4e4aad884fe822916688603fc14336f7
#
_cell.length_a   1.000
_cell.length_b   1.000
_cell.length_c   1.000
_cell.angle_alpha   90.00
_cell.angle_beta   90.00
_cell.angle_gamma   90.00
#
_symmetry.space_group_name_H-M   'P 1'
#
loop_
_entity.id
_entity.type
_entity.pdbx_description
1 polymer ?
#
loop_
_entity_poly.entity_id
_entity_poly.type
_entity_poly.pdbx_seq_one_letter_code
_entity_poly.pdbx_strand_id
1 'polypeptide(L)'
;MHKAGFVNIVGNPNVGKSTLMNQLIGERISIATFKAQTTRHRIMGIVNTGDAQIVFSDTPGVLKPNYKLQEMMLAFSESALQDADVLLYVTDVVENPEKNMGFLDKVKKMTIPVLLLINKIDQSDQKLLGDIVERWHTLLPNAEILPISAKNKFGTDMLMKRIQELLPPSPPYFGKDQLTDKPARFFVSEIIREKILLYYDKEIPYSVEVRVDMFKEEKEKINIRAVIYVERDSQKGIIIGHRGVALKKMSTEARKTLEKFFGKHIYLETYVKVDKDWRSSKRELDSFGYNPE
;
A
#
# COMPACT_ATOMS: atom_id res chain seq x y z
N MET A 1 15.19 27.77 2.56
CA MET A 1 15.63 26.97 1.39
C MET A 1 14.65 25.81 1.25
N HIS A 2 14.05 25.63 0.07
CA HIS A 2 13.07 24.53 -0.15
C HIS A 2 13.75 23.16 -0.01
N LYS A 3 13.04 22.21 0.57
CA LYS A 3 13.47 20.83 0.72
C LYS A 3 12.53 19.90 -0.05
N ALA A 4 13.05 18.86 -0.66
CA ALA A 4 12.22 17.81 -1.23
C ALA A 4 12.96 16.47 -1.19
N GLY A 5 12.21 15.36 -1.04
CA GLY A 5 12.80 14.04 -1.02
C GLY A 5 11.78 12.92 -0.99
N PHE A 6 12.28 11.73 -1.29
CA PHE A 6 11.53 10.48 -1.27
C PHE A 6 11.60 9.86 0.12
N VAL A 7 10.42 9.62 0.69
CA VAL A 7 10.25 9.02 2.02
C VAL A 7 9.55 7.68 1.85
N ASN A 8 10.33 6.61 1.82
CA ASN A 8 9.82 5.30 1.47
C ASN A 8 9.43 4.50 2.71
N ILE A 9 8.25 3.90 2.68
CA ILE A 9 7.64 3.17 3.78
C ILE A 9 7.75 1.68 3.50
N VAL A 10 8.57 0.98 4.28
CA VAL A 10 8.80 -0.46 4.15
C VAL A 10 8.52 -1.18 5.48
N GLY A 11 8.41 -2.49 5.43
CA GLY A 11 8.16 -3.34 6.61
C GLY A 11 7.28 -4.52 6.27
N ASN A 12 7.07 -5.38 7.23
CA ASN A 12 6.31 -6.63 7.06
C ASN A 12 4.82 -6.39 6.72
N PRO A 13 4.09 -7.41 6.24
CA PRO A 13 2.65 -7.29 6.02
C PRO A 13 1.90 -6.96 7.31
N ASN A 14 0.83 -6.18 7.20
CA ASN A 14 -0.12 -5.85 8.28
C ASN A 14 0.41 -4.99 9.44
N VAL A 15 1.62 -4.46 9.36
CA VAL A 15 2.17 -3.53 10.39
C VAL A 15 1.57 -2.11 10.32
N GLY A 16 0.74 -1.82 9.31
CA GLY A 16 -0.01 -0.57 9.19
C GLY A 16 0.61 0.48 8.27
N LYS A 17 1.48 0.10 7.31
CA LYS A 17 2.12 1.00 6.34
C LYS A 17 1.12 1.87 5.56
N SER A 18 0.14 1.26 4.90
CA SER A 18 -0.88 1.97 4.12
C SER A 18 -1.78 2.86 4.98
N THR A 19 -2.06 2.46 6.22
CA THR A 19 -2.78 3.29 7.18
C THR A 19 -1.96 4.53 7.55
N LEU A 20 -0.67 4.34 7.81
CA LEU A 20 0.25 5.43 8.11
C LEU A 20 0.36 6.38 6.92
N MET A 21 0.57 5.87 5.70
CA MET A 21 0.68 6.69 4.50
C MET A 21 -0.58 7.54 4.29
N ASN A 22 -1.78 6.95 4.34
CA ASN A 22 -3.03 7.70 4.21
C ASN A 22 -3.15 8.77 5.29
N GLN A 23 -2.69 8.50 6.52
CA GLN A 23 -2.70 9.45 7.61
C GLN A 23 -1.74 10.63 7.40
N LEU A 24 -0.54 10.36 6.89
CA LEU A 24 0.47 11.40 6.62
C LEU A 24 0.09 12.29 5.43
N ILE A 25 -0.58 11.73 4.43
CA ILE A 25 -1.05 12.47 3.25
C ILE A 25 -2.34 13.24 3.54
N GLY A 26 -3.17 12.74 4.46
CA GLY A 26 -4.50 13.28 4.76
C GLY A 26 -5.60 12.81 3.80
N GLU A 27 -5.23 11.98 2.80
CA GLU A 27 -6.13 11.45 1.78
C GLU A 27 -5.98 9.93 1.65
N ARG A 28 -7.03 9.26 1.20
CA ARG A 28 -7.03 7.81 1.04
C ARG A 28 -6.56 7.40 -0.36
N ILE A 29 -5.27 7.22 -0.52
CA ILE A 29 -4.66 6.79 -1.79
C ILE A 29 -4.17 5.33 -1.79
N SER A 30 -3.98 4.72 -0.61
CA SER A 30 -3.71 3.28 -0.48
C SER A 30 -4.87 2.57 0.17
N ILE A 31 -5.22 1.38 -0.33
CA ILE A 31 -6.18 0.52 0.35
C ILE A 31 -5.54 -0.06 1.62
N ALA A 32 -6.32 -0.13 2.68
CA ALA A 32 -5.86 -0.66 3.97
C ALA A 32 -6.85 -1.69 4.49
N THR A 33 -6.43 -2.94 4.62
CA THR A 33 -7.20 -4.03 5.20
C THR A 33 -6.35 -4.84 6.18
N PHE A 34 -6.98 -5.69 6.97
CA PHE A 34 -6.28 -6.63 7.85
C PHE A 34 -5.70 -7.85 7.13
N LYS A 35 -6.00 -8.03 5.83
CA LYS A 35 -5.52 -9.17 5.04
C LYS A 35 -4.11 -8.89 4.49
N ALA A 36 -3.29 -9.94 4.40
CA ALA A 36 -1.98 -9.84 3.75
C ALA A 36 -2.14 -9.51 2.25
N GLN A 37 -1.08 -9.04 1.61
CA GLN A 37 -1.06 -8.66 0.20
C GLN A 37 -2.13 -7.60 -0.17
N THR A 38 -2.49 -6.74 0.79
CA THR A 38 -3.39 -5.61 0.53
C THR A 38 -2.73 -4.65 -0.46
N THR A 39 -1.54 -4.18 -0.20
CA THR A 39 -0.73 -3.40 -1.15
C THR A 39 0.07 -4.35 -2.01
N ARG A 40 -0.07 -4.26 -3.34
CA ARG A 40 0.67 -5.07 -4.32
C ARG A 40 1.60 -4.26 -5.19
N HIS A 41 1.30 -2.99 -5.40
CA HIS A 41 2.09 -2.04 -6.15
C HIS A 41 2.77 -1.05 -5.21
N ARG A 42 3.84 -0.44 -5.67
CA ARG A 42 4.38 0.76 -5.06
C ARG A 42 3.48 1.94 -5.44
N ILE A 43 3.04 2.71 -4.44
CA ILE A 43 2.12 3.85 -4.62
C ILE A 43 2.79 5.08 -4.04
N MET A 44 2.95 6.13 -4.86
CA MET A 44 3.46 7.40 -4.38
C MET A 44 2.34 8.34 -3.98
N GLY A 45 2.57 9.08 -2.89
CA GLY A 45 1.72 10.16 -2.42
C GLY A 45 2.52 11.40 -2.14
N ILE A 46 2.09 12.53 -2.66
CA ILE A 46 2.82 13.78 -2.67
C ILE A 46 2.17 14.74 -1.68
N VAL A 47 2.96 15.22 -0.72
CA VAL A 47 2.55 16.23 0.25
C VAL A 47 3.37 17.48 0.04
N ASN A 48 2.70 18.61 -0.21
CA ASN A 48 3.31 19.92 -0.30
C ASN A 48 3.05 20.68 0.99
N THR A 49 4.11 21.18 1.63
CA THR A 49 4.04 22.17 2.71
C THR A 49 4.60 23.50 2.22
N GLY A 50 4.61 24.56 3.04
CA GLY A 50 5.13 25.86 2.62
C GLY A 50 6.55 25.79 2.06
N ASP A 51 7.43 25.04 2.74
CA ASP A 51 8.86 24.99 2.48
C ASP A 51 9.38 23.62 2.05
N ALA A 52 8.50 22.61 1.91
CA ALA A 52 8.93 21.27 1.53
C ALA A 52 7.91 20.52 0.67
N GLN A 53 8.43 19.60 -0.18
CA GLN A 53 7.66 18.58 -0.86
C GLN A 53 8.15 17.20 -0.40
N ILE A 54 7.23 16.41 0.15
CA ILE A 54 7.51 15.06 0.62
C ILE A 54 6.84 14.07 -0.34
N VAL A 55 7.63 13.19 -0.94
CA VAL A 55 7.11 12.12 -1.79
C VAL A 55 7.11 10.82 -0.98
N PHE A 56 5.99 10.51 -0.37
CA PHE A 56 5.81 9.23 0.31
C PHE A 56 5.65 8.09 -0.68
N SER A 57 6.12 6.90 -0.31
CA SER A 57 5.97 5.71 -1.13
C SER A 57 5.52 4.53 -0.24
N ASP A 58 4.26 4.09 -0.39
CA ASP A 58 3.77 2.84 0.23
C ASP A 58 4.22 1.65 -0.61
N THR A 59 4.72 0.61 0.07
CA THR A 59 5.24 -0.59 -0.58
C THR A 59 4.49 -1.84 -0.13
N PRO A 60 4.49 -2.90 -0.96
CA PRO A 60 4.05 -4.21 -0.52
C PRO A 60 4.75 -4.64 0.76
N GLY A 61 4.07 -5.44 1.58
CA GLY A 61 4.70 -6.03 2.76
C GLY A 61 5.81 -7.00 2.38
N VAL A 62 6.95 -6.91 3.06
CA VAL A 62 8.09 -7.80 2.86
C VAL A 62 7.71 -9.22 3.28
N LEU A 63 7.83 -10.16 2.35
CA LEU A 63 7.53 -11.57 2.58
C LEU A 63 8.48 -12.46 1.77
N LYS A 64 8.64 -13.72 2.20
CA LYS A 64 9.36 -14.71 1.40
C LYS A 64 8.47 -15.12 0.23
N PRO A 65 8.89 -14.89 -1.03
CA PRO A 65 8.04 -15.18 -2.19
C PRO A 65 7.92 -16.69 -2.44
N ASN A 66 6.70 -17.12 -2.81
CA ASN A 66 6.39 -18.49 -3.19
C ASN A 66 5.98 -18.63 -4.68
N TYR A 67 5.68 -17.51 -5.35
CA TYR A 67 5.30 -17.44 -6.75
C TYR A 67 5.62 -16.06 -7.33
N LYS A 68 5.58 -15.94 -8.64
CA LYS A 68 6.10 -14.77 -9.41
C LYS A 68 5.53 -13.42 -8.98
N LEU A 69 4.22 -13.32 -8.74
CA LEU A 69 3.62 -12.08 -8.24
C LEU A 69 4.27 -11.62 -6.92
N GLN A 70 4.54 -12.56 -5.99
CA GLN A 70 5.20 -12.20 -4.74
C GLN A 70 6.66 -11.79 -4.92
N GLU A 71 7.36 -12.34 -5.92
CA GLU A 71 8.70 -11.87 -6.30
C GLU A 71 8.64 -10.42 -6.78
N MET A 72 7.66 -10.05 -7.64
CA MET A 72 7.47 -8.68 -8.09
C MET A 72 7.10 -7.73 -6.94
N MET A 73 6.24 -8.17 -6.00
CA MET A 73 5.92 -7.41 -4.81
C MET A 73 7.16 -7.14 -3.94
N LEU A 74 8.02 -8.16 -3.76
CA LEU A 74 9.27 -7.98 -3.01
C LEU A 74 10.22 -7.01 -3.76
N ALA A 75 10.30 -7.11 -5.08
CA ALA A 75 11.13 -6.22 -5.88
C ALA A 75 10.69 -4.74 -5.76
N PHE A 76 9.39 -4.44 -5.67
CA PHE A 76 8.90 -3.08 -5.35
C PHE A 76 9.39 -2.59 -3.98
N SER A 77 9.42 -3.47 -2.97
CA SER A 77 9.92 -3.10 -1.65
C SER A 77 11.44 -2.92 -1.63
N GLU A 78 12.17 -3.67 -2.44
CA GLU A 78 13.62 -3.55 -2.60
C GLU A 78 14.00 -2.31 -3.40
N SER A 79 13.27 -1.98 -4.47
CA SER A 79 13.51 -0.75 -5.24
C SER A 79 13.31 0.50 -4.39
N ALA A 80 12.39 0.47 -3.44
CA ALA A 80 12.16 1.55 -2.50
C ALA A 80 13.33 1.79 -1.52
N LEU A 81 14.27 0.86 -1.37
CA LEU A 81 15.50 1.10 -0.61
C LEU A 81 16.54 1.89 -1.42
N GLN A 82 16.45 1.87 -2.76
CA GLN A 82 17.48 2.45 -3.63
C GLN A 82 17.33 3.96 -3.84
N ASP A 83 16.09 4.45 -3.85
CA ASP A 83 15.77 5.84 -4.15
C ASP A 83 15.27 6.65 -2.94
N ALA A 84 15.34 6.11 -1.73
CA ALA A 84 14.93 6.80 -0.52
C ALA A 84 15.95 7.86 -0.08
N ASP A 85 15.48 9.06 0.25
CA ASP A 85 16.22 10.08 1.01
C ASP A 85 16.05 9.85 2.51
N VAL A 86 14.87 9.37 2.93
CA VAL A 86 14.56 8.94 4.30
C VAL A 86 13.80 7.61 4.23
N LEU A 87 14.17 6.64 5.04
CA LEU A 87 13.47 5.38 5.14
C LEU A 87 12.61 5.31 6.40
N LEU A 88 11.33 5.00 6.25
CA LEU A 88 10.43 4.63 7.34
C LEU A 88 10.32 3.10 7.38
N TYR A 89 11.02 2.48 8.33
CA TYR A 89 10.87 1.05 8.60
C TYR A 89 9.77 0.84 9.61
N VAL A 90 8.63 0.31 9.18
CA VAL A 90 7.45 0.14 10.04
C VAL A 90 7.37 -1.29 10.56
N THR A 91 7.30 -1.41 11.87
CA THR A 91 6.96 -2.62 12.63
C THR A 91 5.75 -2.36 13.52
N ASP A 92 5.29 -3.34 14.28
CA ASP A 92 4.24 -3.14 15.29
C ASP A 92 4.53 -3.92 16.59
N VAL A 93 3.70 -3.71 17.59
CA VAL A 93 3.87 -4.30 18.93
C VAL A 93 3.63 -5.81 19.01
N VAL A 94 3.12 -6.44 17.93
CA VAL A 94 2.78 -7.88 17.87
C VAL A 94 3.74 -8.65 16.98
N GLU A 95 4.50 -7.96 16.14
CA GLU A 95 5.34 -8.57 15.12
C GLU A 95 6.58 -9.26 15.72
N ASN A 96 6.97 -10.39 15.12
CA ASN A 96 8.29 -10.95 15.38
C ASN A 96 9.33 -10.27 14.47
N PRO A 97 10.28 -9.50 15.05
CA PRO A 97 11.31 -8.78 14.28
C PRO A 97 12.19 -9.68 13.41
N GLU A 98 12.33 -10.96 13.78
CA GLU A 98 13.23 -11.91 13.10
C GLU A 98 12.62 -12.54 11.84
N LYS A 99 11.37 -12.21 11.53
CA LYS A 99 10.63 -12.84 10.43
C LYS A 99 11.27 -12.68 9.05
N ASN A 100 11.92 -11.54 8.80
CA ASN A 100 12.52 -11.20 7.50
C ASN A 100 13.91 -10.59 7.67
N MET A 101 14.82 -11.30 8.36
CA MET A 101 16.19 -10.83 8.67
C MET A 101 16.97 -10.43 7.41
N GLY A 102 16.84 -11.16 6.30
CA GLY A 102 17.54 -10.83 5.06
C GLY A 102 17.17 -9.46 4.49
N PHE A 103 15.93 -8.99 4.67
CA PHE A 103 15.52 -7.63 4.30
C PHE A 103 16.05 -6.61 5.33
N LEU A 104 15.97 -6.92 6.61
CA LEU A 104 16.51 -6.08 7.67
C LEU A 104 18.02 -5.86 7.51
N ASP A 105 18.76 -6.87 7.08
CA ASP A 105 20.21 -6.76 6.81
C ASP A 105 20.53 -5.81 5.64
N LYS A 106 19.62 -5.65 4.68
CA LYS A 106 19.74 -4.61 3.65
C LYS A 106 19.52 -3.22 4.26
N VAL A 107 18.51 -3.07 5.13
CA VAL A 107 18.25 -1.80 5.83
C VAL A 107 19.42 -1.40 6.74
N LYS A 108 20.03 -2.33 7.44
CA LYS A 108 21.23 -2.06 8.30
C LYS A 108 22.40 -1.45 7.53
N LYS A 109 22.52 -1.75 6.24
CA LYS A 109 23.62 -1.28 5.39
C LYS A 109 23.36 0.08 4.77
N MET A 110 22.17 0.65 4.96
CA MET A 110 21.84 1.95 4.41
C MET A 110 22.56 3.08 5.15
N THR A 111 22.96 4.09 4.37
CA THR A 111 23.68 5.27 4.88
C THR A 111 22.76 6.50 5.04
N ILE A 112 21.51 6.39 4.58
CA ILE A 112 20.48 7.42 4.72
C ILE A 112 19.82 7.34 6.11
N PRO A 113 19.15 8.41 6.57
CA PRO A 113 18.35 8.38 7.78
C PRO A 113 17.29 7.27 7.75
N VAL A 114 17.26 6.44 8.79
CA VAL A 114 16.25 5.39 9.00
C VAL A 114 15.46 5.72 10.25
N LEU A 115 14.15 5.92 10.11
CA LEU A 115 13.20 6.05 11.21
C LEU A 115 12.50 4.70 11.39
N LEU A 116 12.73 4.05 12.52
CA LEU A 116 12.05 2.82 12.92
C LEU A 116 10.76 3.19 13.64
N LEU A 117 9.63 2.88 13.02
CA LEU A 117 8.32 3.20 13.57
C LEU A 117 7.70 1.96 14.23
N ILE A 118 7.57 1.98 15.55
CA ILE A 118 6.83 0.95 16.28
C ILE A 118 5.36 1.38 16.33
N ASN A 119 4.56 0.83 15.41
CA ASN A 119 3.15 1.18 15.24
C ASN A 119 2.23 0.36 16.16
N LYS A 120 0.97 0.77 16.24
CA LYS A 120 -0.11 0.14 17.03
C LYS A 120 0.15 0.13 18.53
N ILE A 121 0.85 1.11 19.07
CA ILE A 121 1.10 1.21 20.50
C ILE A 121 -0.18 1.28 21.36
N ASP A 122 -1.31 1.61 20.73
CA ASP A 122 -2.65 1.54 21.33
C ASP A 122 -3.06 0.10 21.72
N GLN A 123 -2.32 -0.91 21.27
CA GLN A 123 -2.53 -2.33 21.59
C GLN A 123 -1.48 -2.89 22.56
N SER A 124 -0.67 -2.03 23.20
CA SER A 124 0.44 -2.40 24.07
C SER A 124 0.37 -1.63 25.39
N ASP A 125 1.03 -2.16 26.41
CA ASP A 125 1.33 -1.43 27.65
C ASP A 125 2.76 -0.86 27.62
N GLN A 126 3.08 -0.02 28.60
CA GLN A 126 4.35 0.68 28.67
C GLN A 126 5.54 -0.27 28.86
N LYS A 127 5.35 -1.38 29.60
CA LYS A 127 6.42 -2.36 29.85
C LYS A 127 6.77 -3.12 28.57
N LEU A 128 5.76 -3.67 27.90
CA LEU A 128 5.94 -4.38 26.64
C LEU A 128 6.57 -3.48 25.57
N LEU A 129 6.12 -2.21 25.51
CA LEU A 129 6.70 -1.24 24.59
C LEU A 129 8.19 -1.00 24.87
N GLY A 130 8.59 -0.89 26.14
CA GLY A 130 9.99 -0.76 26.55
C GLY A 130 10.85 -1.91 26.07
N ASP A 131 10.40 -3.16 26.30
CA ASP A 131 11.09 -4.37 25.86
C ASP A 131 11.26 -4.43 24.33
N ILE A 132 10.21 -4.01 23.59
CA ILE A 132 10.26 -3.94 22.11
C ILE A 132 11.27 -2.89 21.64
N VAL A 133 11.29 -1.71 22.25
CA VAL A 133 12.26 -0.64 21.92
C VAL A 133 13.69 -1.11 22.11
N GLU A 134 14.00 -1.74 23.25
CA GLU A 134 15.35 -2.28 23.53
C GLU A 134 15.76 -3.34 22.51
N ARG A 135 14.86 -4.26 22.17
CA ARG A 135 15.11 -5.28 21.16
C ARG A 135 15.41 -4.66 19.80
N TRP A 136 14.62 -3.68 19.36
CA TRP A 136 14.86 -3.00 18.10
C TRP A 136 16.12 -2.15 18.11
N HIS A 137 16.46 -1.53 19.21
CA HIS A 137 17.74 -0.82 19.36
C HIS A 137 18.94 -1.75 19.15
N THR A 138 18.84 -3.00 19.63
CA THR A 138 19.87 -4.03 19.40
C THR A 138 19.91 -4.48 17.93
N LEU A 139 18.73 -4.65 17.29
CA LEU A 139 18.63 -5.14 15.92
C LEU A 139 19.00 -4.07 14.88
N LEU A 140 18.66 -2.81 15.12
CA LEU A 140 18.87 -1.69 14.20
C LEU A 140 19.42 -0.46 14.94
N PRO A 141 20.67 -0.52 15.43
CA PRO A 141 21.22 0.47 16.36
C PRO A 141 21.37 1.88 15.77
N ASN A 142 21.43 2.02 14.44
CA ASN A 142 21.59 3.30 13.75
C ASN A 142 20.23 3.96 13.42
N ALA A 143 19.10 3.32 13.71
CA ALA A 143 17.78 3.89 13.44
C ALA A 143 17.29 4.73 14.64
N GLU A 144 16.62 5.83 14.34
CA GLU A 144 15.85 6.58 15.31
C GLU A 144 14.50 5.89 15.55
N ILE A 145 14.21 5.51 16.80
CA ILE A 145 13.01 4.73 17.12
C ILE A 145 11.89 5.68 17.56
N LEU A 146 10.74 5.58 16.90
CA LEU A 146 9.56 6.39 17.16
C LEU A 146 8.33 5.50 17.38
N PRO A 147 7.81 5.39 18.62
CA PRO A 147 6.53 4.74 18.89
C PRO A 147 5.36 5.59 18.38
N ILE A 148 4.45 4.97 17.60
CA ILE A 148 3.30 5.65 16.98
C ILE A 148 2.02 4.82 17.06
N SER A 149 0.88 5.47 16.89
CA SER A 149 -0.37 4.84 16.49
C SER A 149 -0.94 5.55 15.27
N ALA A 150 -0.72 4.99 14.09
CA ALA A 150 -1.25 5.54 12.85
C ALA A 150 -2.78 5.62 12.85
N LYS A 151 -3.45 4.64 13.48
CA LYS A 151 -4.92 4.62 13.63
C LYS A 151 -5.43 5.78 14.48
N ASN A 152 -4.77 6.08 15.59
CA ASN A 152 -5.20 7.09 16.56
C ASN A 152 -4.49 8.45 16.35
N LYS A 153 -3.73 8.59 15.28
CA LYS A 153 -2.95 9.82 14.95
C LYS A 153 -1.94 10.22 16.03
N PHE A 154 -1.51 9.26 16.86
CA PHE A 154 -0.51 9.52 17.88
C PHE A 154 0.90 9.47 17.29
N GLY A 155 1.70 10.50 17.55
CA GLY A 155 3.08 10.61 17.08
C GLY A 155 3.23 11.02 15.60
N THR A 156 2.15 11.12 14.81
CA THR A 156 2.21 11.42 13.37
C THR A 156 2.69 12.85 13.08
N ASP A 157 2.33 13.83 13.91
CA ASP A 157 2.77 15.23 13.73
C ASP A 157 4.25 15.38 14.05
N MET A 158 4.74 14.70 15.09
CA MET A 158 6.16 14.65 15.42
C MET A 158 6.96 13.96 14.31
N LEU A 159 6.46 12.84 13.79
CA LEU A 159 7.05 12.14 12.65
C LEU A 159 7.15 13.04 11.42
N MET A 160 6.08 13.79 11.10
CA MET A 160 6.06 14.69 9.94
C MET A 160 7.13 15.81 10.09
N LYS A 161 7.26 16.40 11.27
CA LYS A 161 8.31 17.39 11.55
C LYS A 161 9.70 16.79 11.40
N ARG A 162 9.91 15.59 11.96
CA ARG A 162 11.21 14.91 11.87
C ARG A 162 11.60 14.56 10.44
N ILE A 163 10.65 14.11 9.63
CA ILE A 163 10.87 13.91 8.19
C ILE A 163 11.33 15.20 7.51
N GLN A 164 10.63 16.34 7.73
CA GLN A 164 11.00 17.63 7.13
C GLN A 164 12.40 18.10 7.53
N GLU A 165 12.83 17.82 8.76
CA GLU A 165 14.19 18.13 9.21
C GLU A 165 15.25 17.35 8.43
N LEU A 166 14.97 16.06 8.16
CA LEU A 166 15.89 15.11 7.52
C LEU A 166 15.96 15.26 6.00
N LEU A 167 14.95 15.88 5.35
CA LEU A 167 14.93 16.05 3.90
C LEU A 167 16.10 16.92 3.41
N PRO A 168 16.70 16.55 2.26
CA PRO A 168 17.75 17.35 1.63
C PRO A 168 17.21 18.66 1.02
N PRO A 169 18.04 19.68 0.88
CA PRO A 169 17.72 20.84 0.07
C PRO A 169 17.54 20.42 -1.39
N SER A 170 16.34 20.65 -1.95
CA SER A 170 16.01 20.30 -3.33
C SER A 170 14.82 21.15 -3.81
N PRO A 171 14.71 21.47 -5.10
CA PRO A 171 13.47 21.94 -5.69
C PRO A 171 12.40 20.81 -5.65
N PRO A 172 11.11 21.15 -5.80
CA PRO A 172 10.05 20.15 -5.86
C PRO A 172 10.21 19.26 -7.10
N TYR A 173 9.92 17.97 -6.95
CA TYR A 173 9.96 16.96 -8.02
C TYR A 173 8.67 16.94 -8.85
N PHE A 174 7.54 17.30 -8.22
CA PHE A 174 6.20 17.19 -8.81
C PHE A 174 5.45 18.54 -8.72
N GLY A 175 4.44 18.70 -9.56
CA GLY A 175 3.52 19.84 -9.47
C GLY A 175 2.84 19.93 -8.10
N LYS A 176 2.53 21.14 -7.65
CA LYS A 176 1.95 21.37 -6.31
C LYS A 176 0.52 20.81 -6.16
N ASP A 177 -0.18 20.65 -7.26
CA ASP A 177 -1.53 20.08 -7.37
C ASP A 177 -1.55 18.57 -7.57
N GLN A 178 -0.39 17.95 -7.76
CA GLN A 178 -0.28 16.50 -7.94
C GLN A 178 -0.26 15.78 -6.58
N LEU A 179 -1.22 14.89 -6.38
CA LEU A 179 -1.37 14.11 -5.14
C LEU A 179 -0.66 12.74 -5.21
N THR A 180 -0.55 12.16 -6.40
CA THR A 180 -0.04 10.77 -6.59
C THR A 180 0.50 10.56 -8.00
N ASP A 181 1.29 9.49 -8.17
CA ASP A 181 1.77 9.00 -9.46
C ASP A 181 0.77 8.13 -10.22
N LYS A 182 -0.33 7.70 -9.57
CA LYS A 182 -1.26 6.73 -10.13
C LYS A 182 -2.44 7.38 -10.85
N PRO A 183 -2.85 6.82 -12.00
CA PRO A 183 -4.04 7.31 -12.73
C PRO A 183 -5.35 6.88 -12.03
N ALA A 184 -6.45 7.55 -12.35
CA ALA A 184 -7.77 7.25 -11.81
C ALA A 184 -8.18 5.78 -11.97
N ARG A 185 -7.82 5.14 -13.08
CA ARG A 185 -8.11 3.71 -13.34
C ARG A 185 -7.47 2.78 -12.30
N PHE A 186 -6.28 3.12 -11.81
CA PHE A 186 -5.60 2.38 -10.75
C PHE A 186 -6.43 2.36 -9.47
N PHE A 187 -6.95 3.51 -9.05
CA PHE A 187 -7.78 3.59 -7.83
C PHE A 187 -9.10 2.84 -7.98
N VAL A 188 -9.68 2.80 -9.18
CA VAL A 188 -10.86 1.98 -9.45
C VAL A 188 -10.56 0.50 -9.22
N SER A 189 -9.46 -0.01 -9.81
CA SER A 189 -9.08 -1.42 -9.63
C SER A 189 -8.77 -1.74 -8.17
N GLU A 190 -8.05 -0.86 -7.46
CA GLU A 190 -7.75 -1.06 -6.05
C GLU A 190 -8.99 -1.03 -5.14
N ILE A 191 -9.94 -0.13 -5.39
CA ILE A 191 -11.20 -0.08 -4.62
C ILE A 191 -12.03 -1.35 -4.85
N ILE A 192 -12.11 -1.86 -6.09
CA ILE A 192 -12.78 -3.14 -6.36
C ILE A 192 -12.03 -4.29 -5.66
N ARG A 193 -10.70 -4.32 -5.75
CA ARG A 193 -9.87 -5.33 -5.10
C ARG A 193 -10.01 -5.29 -3.57
N GLU A 194 -10.12 -4.11 -2.98
CA GLU A 194 -10.42 -3.95 -1.55
C GLU A 194 -11.74 -4.62 -1.16
N LYS A 195 -12.79 -4.43 -1.96
CA LYS A 195 -14.06 -5.10 -1.67
C LYS A 195 -13.96 -6.62 -1.79
N ILE A 196 -13.16 -7.11 -2.75
CA ILE A 196 -12.88 -8.54 -2.82
C ILE A 196 -12.13 -9.01 -1.56
N LEU A 197 -11.12 -8.28 -1.10
CA LEU A 197 -10.43 -8.58 0.16
C LEU A 197 -11.37 -8.61 1.38
N LEU A 198 -12.39 -7.76 1.42
CA LEU A 198 -13.31 -7.66 2.55
C LEU A 198 -14.45 -8.68 2.50
N TYR A 199 -14.95 -9.03 1.31
CA TYR A 199 -16.17 -9.82 1.14
C TYR A 199 -15.93 -11.30 0.85
N TYR A 200 -14.69 -11.68 0.48
CA TYR A 200 -14.34 -13.07 0.19
C TYR A 200 -13.21 -13.55 1.09
N ASP A 201 -13.17 -14.85 1.35
CA ASP A 201 -12.23 -15.48 2.25
C ASP A 201 -11.36 -16.53 1.58
N LYS A 202 -10.56 -17.24 2.37
CA LYS A 202 -9.60 -18.27 1.97
C LYS A 202 -8.63 -17.75 0.91
N GLU A 203 -8.49 -18.46 -0.19
CA GLU A 203 -7.56 -18.15 -1.28
C GLU A 203 -8.09 -17.08 -2.27
N ILE A 204 -9.40 -16.81 -2.29
CA ILE A 204 -10.02 -15.92 -3.29
C ILE A 204 -9.35 -14.52 -3.32
N PRO A 205 -9.18 -13.81 -2.18
CA PRO A 205 -8.55 -12.49 -2.17
C PRO A 205 -7.14 -12.45 -2.77
N TYR A 206 -6.44 -13.57 -2.73
CA TYR A 206 -5.04 -13.68 -3.14
C TYR A 206 -4.88 -14.16 -4.59
N SER A 207 -5.97 -14.66 -5.20
CA SER A 207 -5.99 -15.21 -6.56
C SER A 207 -6.68 -14.32 -7.59
N VAL A 208 -7.05 -13.09 -7.20
CA VAL A 208 -7.72 -12.15 -8.08
C VAL A 208 -6.80 -11.02 -8.53
N GLU A 209 -7.02 -10.56 -9.77
CA GLU A 209 -6.53 -9.29 -10.27
C GLU A 209 -7.69 -8.50 -10.88
N VAL A 210 -7.61 -7.17 -10.85
CA VAL A 210 -8.68 -6.31 -11.37
C VAL A 210 -8.10 -5.33 -12.40
N ARG A 211 -8.63 -5.38 -13.62
CA ARG A 211 -8.26 -4.42 -14.66
C ARG A 211 -9.47 -3.61 -15.11
N VAL A 212 -9.27 -2.31 -15.28
CA VAL A 212 -10.28 -1.41 -15.80
C VAL A 212 -10.15 -1.34 -17.33
N ASP A 213 -11.10 -1.95 -18.04
CA ASP A 213 -11.13 -1.96 -19.50
C ASP A 213 -11.66 -0.63 -20.06
N MET A 214 -12.69 -0.05 -19.39
CA MET A 214 -13.29 1.22 -19.79
C MET A 214 -13.41 2.15 -18.60
N PHE A 215 -12.97 3.39 -18.79
CA PHE A 215 -13.20 4.52 -17.88
C PHE A 215 -13.55 5.73 -18.74
N LYS A 216 -14.81 6.13 -18.71
CA LYS A 216 -15.32 7.27 -19.48
C LYS A 216 -15.95 8.25 -18.51
N GLU A 217 -15.27 9.35 -18.30
CA GLU A 217 -15.73 10.44 -17.46
C GLU A 217 -16.60 11.40 -18.27
N GLU A 218 -17.78 11.71 -17.76
CA GLU A 218 -18.72 12.69 -18.26
C GLU A 218 -18.95 13.76 -17.18
N LYS A 219 -19.70 14.80 -17.48
CA LYS A 219 -19.89 15.92 -16.54
C LYS A 219 -20.43 15.47 -15.18
N GLU A 220 -21.48 14.65 -15.15
CA GLU A 220 -22.20 14.26 -13.94
C GLU A 220 -21.96 12.80 -13.52
N LYS A 221 -21.37 11.98 -14.38
CA LYS A 221 -21.20 10.55 -14.14
C LYS A 221 -19.89 10.03 -14.73
N ILE A 222 -19.47 8.86 -14.21
CA ILE A 222 -18.36 8.09 -14.78
C ILE A 222 -18.87 6.68 -15.10
N ASN A 223 -18.64 6.25 -16.34
CA ASN A 223 -18.95 4.89 -16.78
C ASN A 223 -17.68 4.05 -16.71
N ILE A 224 -17.75 2.96 -15.96
CA ILE A 224 -16.62 2.09 -15.67
C ILE A 224 -16.97 0.65 -16.02
N ARG A 225 -16.05 -0.02 -16.74
CA ARG A 225 -16.07 -1.47 -16.93
C ARG A 225 -14.78 -2.06 -16.39
N ALA A 226 -14.93 -3.01 -15.46
CA ALA A 226 -13.80 -3.69 -14.83
C ALA A 226 -13.93 -5.20 -15.01
N VAL A 227 -12.79 -5.85 -15.22
CA VAL A 227 -12.67 -7.30 -15.32
C VAL A 227 -11.87 -7.81 -14.11
N ILE A 228 -12.49 -8.76 -13.41
CA ILE A 228 -11.89 -9.49 -12.30
C ILE A 228 -11.34 -10.80 -12.87
N TYR A 229 -10.02 -10.93 -12.87
CA TYR A 229 -9.33 -12.14 -13.30
C TYR A 229 -9.15 -13.10 -12.13
N VAL A 230 -9.35 -14.39 -12.39
CA VAL A 230 -9.14 -15.49 -11.44
C VAL A 230 -8.39 -16.62 -12.15
N GLU A 231 -7.77 -17.53 -11.40
CA GLU A 231 -7.00 -18.64 -12.01
C GLU A 231 -7.84 -19.85 -12.40
N ARG A 232 -9.03 -20.04 -11.76
CA ARG A 232 -9.83 -21.28 -11.89
C ARG A 232 -11.32 -20.98 -12.01
N ASP A 233 -12.05 -21.86 -12.70
CA ASP A 233 -13.50 -21.78 -12.82
C ASP A 233 -14.21 -21.89 -11.46
N SER A 234 -13.69 -22.67 -10.53
CA SER A 234 -14.22 -22.75 -9.16
C SER A 234 -14.16 -21.38 -8.44
N GLN A 235 -13.08 -20.63 -8.59
CA GLN A 235 -12.92 -19.30 -8.04
C GLN A 235 -13.89 -18.31 -8.70
N LYS A 236 -14.06 -18.40 -10.03
CA LYS A 236 -15.07 -17.62 -10.77
C LYS A 236 -16.46 -17.88 -10.22
N GLY A 237 -16.83 -19.14 -10.00
CA GLY A 237 -18.11 -19.53 -9.40
C GLY A 237 -18.32 -18.93 -8.02
N ILE A 238 -17.28 -18.91 -7.17
CA ILE A 238 -17.33 -18.33 -5.81
C ILE A 238 -17.54 -16.82 -5.87
N ILE A 239 -16.81 -16.11 -6.75
CA ILE A 239 -16.94 -14.65 -6.89
C ILE A 239 -18.32 -14.26 -7.40
N ILE A 240 -18.85 -14.97 -8.38
CA ILE A 240 -20.19 -14.71 -8.92
C ILE A 240 -21.27 -15.03 -7.87
N GLY A 241 -21.11 -16.17 -7.20
CA GLY A 241 -22.08 -16.68 -6.23
C GLY A 241 -23.38 -17.18 -6.88
N HIS A 242 -24.27 -17.72 -6.05
CA HIS A 242 -25.57 -18.21 -6.53
C HIS A 242 -26.35 -17.08 -7.23
N ARG A 243 -26.73 -17.29 -8.51
CA ARG A 243 -27.44 -16.32 -9.35
C ARG A 243 -26.81 -14.91 -9.39
N GLY A 244 -25.50 -14.80 -9.20
CA GLY A 244 -24.77 -13.54 -9.24
C GLY A 244 -24.92 -12.64 -8.01
N VAL A 245 -25.49 -13.12 -6.92
CA VAL A 245 -25.78 -12.31 -5.72
C VAL A 245 -24.51 -11.81 -5.05
N ALA A 246 -23.45 -12.63 -4.95
CA ALA A 246 -22.21 -12.25 -4.30
C ALA A 246 -21.48 -11.13 -5.09
N LEU A 247 -21.35 -11.30 -6.41
CA LEU A 247 -20.75 -10.30 -7.28
C LEU A 247 -21.52 -8.98 -7.25
N LYS A 248 -22.87 -9.03 -7.31
CA LYS A 248 -23.73 -7.85 -7.24
C LYS A 248 -23.53 -7.09 -5.93
N LYS A 249 -23.46 -7.81 -4.78
CA LYS A 249 -23.23 -7.19 -3.46
C LYS A 249 -21.87 -6.49 -3.42
N MET A 250 -20.80 -7.18 -3.79
CA MET A 250 -19.45 -6.64 -3.84
C MET A 250 -19.36 -5.41 -4.75
N SER A 251 -19.89 -5.51 -5.98
CA SER A 251 -19.87 -4.41 -6.96
C SER A 251 -20.69 -3.20 -6.51
N THR A 252 -21.79 -3.42 -5.80
CA THR A 252 -22.60 -2.33 -5.22
C THR A 252 -21.79 -1.55 -4.16
N GLU A 253 -21.07 -2.25 -3.31
CA GLU A 253 -20.23 -1.59 -2.29
C GLU A 253 -18.97 -0.92 -2.91
N ALA A 254 -18.43 -1.52 -3.96
CA ALA A 254 -17.35 -0.89 -4.72
C ALA A 254 -17.87 0.43 -5.38
N ARG A 255 -19.03 0.40 -6.03
CA ARG A 255 -19.66 1.58 -6.64
C ARG A 255 -19.85 2.71 -5.63
N LYS A 256 -20.44 2.44 -4.46
CA LYS A 256 -20.64 3.44 -3.40
C LYS A 256 -19.32 4.09 -2.95
N THR A 257 -18.27 3.27 -2.84
CA THR A 257 -16.94 3.78 -2.46
C THR A 257 -16.35 4.64 -3.58
N LEU A 258 -16.51 4.23 -4.85
CA LEU A 258 -16.07 5.00 -6.01
C LEU A 258 -16.82 6.34 -6.15
N GLU A 259 -18.15 6.36 -5.90
CA GLU A 259 -18.94 7.58 -5.90
C GLU A 259 -18.43 8.58 -4.85
N LYS A 260 -18.10 8.08 -3.65
CA LYS A 260 -17.49 8.91 -2.60
C LYS A 260 -16.08 9.40 -2.99
N PHE A 261 -15.30 8.56 -3.64
CA PHE A 261 -13.93 8.89 -4.03
C PHE A 261 -13.88 9.94 -5.15
N PHE A 262 -14.73 9.80 -6.17
CA PHE A 262 -14.74 10.72 -7.32
C PHE A 262 -15.71 11.89 -7.18
N GLY A 263 -16.61 11.88 -6.19
CA GLY A 263 -17.63 12.91 -6.02
C GLY A 263 -18.66 12.95 -7.16
N LYS A 264 -18.81 11.86 -7.94
CA LYS A 264 -19.69 11.74 -9.11
C LYS A 264 -20.47 10.45 -9.08
N HIS A 265 -21.61 10.41 -9.79
CA HIS A 265 -22.32 9.16 -10.02
C HIS A 265 -21.48 8.15 -10.81
N ILE A 266 -21.50 6.89 -10.37
CA ILE A 266 -20.74 5.81 -11.01
C ILE A 266 -21.70 4.76 -11.58
N TYR A 267 -21.56 4.50 -12.88
CA TYR A 267 -22.09 3.29 -13.51
C TYR A 267 -20.95 2.26 -13.57
N LEU A 268 -21.07 1.18 -12.81
CA LEU A 268 -20.04 0.15 -12.69
C LEU A 268 -20.53 -1.19 -13.24
N GLU A 269 -19.85 -1.66 -14.28
CA GLU A 269 -19.99 -3.03 -14.82
C GLU A 269 -18.78 -3.85 -14.35
N THR A 270 -19.04 -5.06 -13.85
CA THR A 270 -17.99 -6.00 -13.44
C THR A 270 -18.17 -7.35 -14.10
N TYR A 271 -17.10 -7.89 -14.65
CA TYR A 271 -17.04 -9.20 -15.30
C TYR A 271 -15.98 -10.07 -14.60
N VAL A 272 -16.21 -11.39 -14.59
CA VAL A 272 -15.22 -12.33 -14.03
C VAL A 272 -14.72 -13.22 -15.17
N LYS A 273 -13.40 -13.21 -15.39
CA LYS A 273 -12.71 -14.03 -16.39
C LYS A 273 -11.73 -14.99 -15.70
N VAL A 274 -11.59 -16.18 -16.26
CA VAL A 274 -10.52 -17.10 -15.89
C VAL A 274 -9.30 -16.82 -16.75
N ASP A 275 -8.18 -16.61 -16.09
CA ASP A 275 -6.87 -16.50 -16.68
C ASP A 275 -5.93 -17.41 -15.89
N LYS A 276 -5.66 -18.58 -16.47
CA LYS A 276 -4.94 -19.65 -15.78
C LYS A 276 -3.50 -19.21 -15.51
N ASP A 277 -3.06 -19.46 -14.28
CA ASP A 277 -1.69 -19.25 -13.82
C ASP A 277 -1.16 -17.80 -13.98
N TRP A 278 -2.05 -16.80 -14.07
CA TRP A 278 -1.68 -15.40 -14.29
C TRP A 278 -0.66 -14.90 -13.24
N ARG A 279 -0.74 -15.38 -11.98
CA ARG A 279 0.21 -14.99 -10.91
C ARG A 279 1.64 -15.48 -11.14
N SER A 280 1.84 -16.46 -12.01
CA SER A 280 3.13 -17.06 -12.35
C SER A 280 3.61 -16.66 -13.74
N SER A 281 2.76 -16.02 -14.55
CA SER A 281 3.07 -15.57 -15.90
C SER A 281 3.67 -14.16 -15.88
N LYS A 282 4.95 -14.02 -16.26
CA LYS A 282 5.58 -12.69 -16.36
C LYS A 282 4.81 -11.78 -17.33
N ARG A 283 4.39 -12.30 -18.47
CA ARG A 283 3.63 -11.55 -19.48
C ARG A 283 2.32 -10.96 -18.90
N GLU A 284 1.56 -11.76 -18.17
CA GLU A 284 0.30 -11.29 -17.56
C GLU A 284 0.57 -10.28 -16.45
N LEU A 285 1.58 -10.53 -15.61
CA LEU A 285 2.00 -9.61 -14.56
C LEU A 285 2.43 -8.26 -15.13
N ASP A 286 3.25 -8.25 -16.21
CA ASP A 286 3.65 -7.02 -16.89
C ASP A 286 2.42 -6.27 -17.45
N SER A 287 1.42 -7.01 -18.01
CA SER A 287 0.18 -6.43 -18.53
C SER A 287 -0.71 -5.81 -17.44
N PHE A 288 -0.59 -6.28 -16.20
CA PHE A 288 -1.27 -5.75 -15.00
C PHE A 288 -0.46 -4.64 -14.30
N GLY A 289 0.70 -4.28 -14.83
CA GLY A 289 1.53 -3.20 -14.29
C GLY A 289 2.45 -3.61 -13.15
N TYR A 290 2.72 -4.92 -12.98
CA TYR A 290 3.72 -5.40 -12.04
C TYR A 290 5.12 -5.32 -12.66
N ASN A 291 5.61 -4.09 -12.86
CA ASN A 291 6.95 -3.83 -13.35
C ASN A 291 7.68 -2.92 -12.33
N PRO A 292 8.65 -3.45 -11.55
CA PRO A 292 9.35 -2.72 -10.51
C PRO A 292 10.50 -1.83 -11.01
N GLU A 293 10.60 -1.57 -12.33
CA GLU A 293 11.62 -0.67 -12.90
C GLU A 293 11.40 0.79 -12.52
#